data_e034b64ebecfaff406bcc33c2e7762b5
#
_entry.id   e034b64ebecfaff406bcc33c2e7762b5
#
_cell.length_a   1.000
_cell.length_b   1.000
_cell.length_c   1.000
_cell.angle_alpha   90.00
_cell.angle_beta   90.00
_cell.angle_gamma   90.00
#
_symmetry.space_group_name_H-M   'P 1'
#
loop_
_entity.id
_entity.type
_entity.pdbx_description
1 polymer ?
#
loop_
_entity_poly.entity_id
_entity_poly.type
_entity_poly.pdbx_seq_one_letter_code
_entity_poly.pdbx_strand_id
1 'polypeptide(L)'
;MDGFFAADPSMVFSPRLVPCLSYEQLRILSSLGARVLHSDSVLPVCAKNIPINIRNFYKPHLDGSMIVPVSASGRRICGIVSETVYKYSFSGSFYLPPKASVLFQSVSPKGRICVTKQRLPAGSASCGFKAEQKCLVGAVFHQCADMAEKASRALSQKNIGYEILSCDRTLLLLLTDSSDRVEAVRALNDLV
;
A
#
# COMPACT_ATOMS: atom_id res chain seq x y z
N MET A 1 13.71 -6.34 14.82
CA MET A 1 12.59 -6.76 13.95
C MET A 1 12.82 -8.21 13.56
N ASP A 2 11.86 -9.10 13.85
CA ASP A 2 12.03 -10.55 13.64
C ASP A 2 11.93 -10.96 12.15
N GLY A 3 11.59 -10.03 11.27
CA GLY A 3 11.39 -10.16 9.84
C GLY A 3 10.38 -9.14 9.35
N PHE A 4 9.86 -9.32 8.14
CA PHE A 4 8.80 -8.50 7.57
C PHE A 4 7.42 -9.03 7.99
N PHE A 5 6.58 -8.16 8.52
CA PHE A 5 5.20 -8.49 8.89
C PHE A 5 4.21 -8.01 7.82
N ALA A 6 3.16 -8.80 7.60
CA ALA A 6 2.13 -8.49 6.60
C ALA A 6 1.35 -7.21 6.90
N ALA A 7 1.30 -6.77 8.15
CA ALA A 7 0.70 -5.50 8.57
C ALA A 7 1.52 -4.87 9.68
N ASP A 8 1.29 -3.59 9.94
CA ASP A 8 1.98 -2.85 11.00
C ASP A 8 1.59 -3.42 12.38
N PRO A 9 2.57 -3.90 13.18
CA PRO A 9 2.31 -4.44 14.53
C PRO A 9 1.66 -3.44 15.50
N SER A 10 1.75 -2.14 15.22
CA SER A 10 1.07 -1.13 16.04
C SER A 10 -0.45 -1.05 15.79
N MET A 11 -0.92 -1.58 14.64
CA MET A 11 -2.32 -1.56 14.23
C MET A 11 -3.01 -2.92 14.40
N VAL A 12 -2.24 -4.00 14.32
CA VAL A 12 -2.75 -5.38 14.34
C VAL A 12 -2.11 -6.14 15.49
N PHE A 13 -2.94 -6.82 16.28
CA PHE A 13 -2.48 -7.53 17.50
C PHE A 13 -1.49 -8.66 17.19
N SER A 14 -1.70 -9.41 16.13
CA SER A 14 -0.82 -10.55 15.75
C SER A 14 -0.60 -10.55 14.23
N PRO A 15 0.24 -9.65 13.72
CA PRO A 15 0.52 -9.61 12.29
C PRO A 15 1.35 -10.84 11.89
N ARG A 16 1.00 -11.44 10.76
CA ARG A 16 1.72 -12.61 10.27
C ARG A 16 3.11 -12.23 9.74
N LEU A 17 4.11 -13.00 10.11
CA LEU A 17 5.43 -12.94 9.51
C LEU A 17 5.35 -13.43 8.05
N VAL A 18 5.90 -12.66 7.12
CA VAL A 18 6.00 -13.03 5.71
C VAL A 18 7.37 -13.65 5.45
N PRO A 19 7.45 -14.94 5.21
CA PRO A 19 8.76 -15.62 5.10
C PRO A 19 9.50 -15.24 3.84
N CYS A 20 8.78 -14.90 2.76
CA CYS A 20 9.40 -14.59 1.47
C CYS A 20 8.62 -13.52 0.71
N LEU A 21 9.35 -12.56 0.12
CA LEU A 21 8.84 -11.49 -0.73
C LEU A 21 9.66 -11.44 -2.02
N SER A 22 9.05 -11.03 -3.13
CA SER A 22 9.80 -10.65 -4.31
C SER A 22 10.34 -9.21 -4.19
N TYR A 23 11.38 -8.88 -4.96
CA TYR A 23 11.85 -7.49 -5.08
C TYR A 23 10.76 -6.55 -5.55
N GLU A 24 9.89 -7.01 -6.45
CA GLU A 24 8.79 -6.20 -6.94
C GLU A 24 7.77 -5.90 -5.84
N GLN A 25 7.37 -6.91 -5.06
CA GLN A 25 6.48 -6.74 -3.90
C GLN A 25 7.07 -5.76 -2.89
N LEU A 26 8.36 -5.90 -2.57
CA LEU A 26 9.04 -4.97 -1.68
C LEU A 26 9.04 -3.54 -2.24
N ARG A 27 9.31 -3.37 -3.54
CA ARG A 27 9.30 -2.07 -4.21
C ARG A 27 7.93 -1.41 -4.15
N ILE A 28 6.87 -2.17 -4.43
CA ILE A 28 5.48 -1.68 -4.32
C ILE A 28 5.18 -1.25 -2.88
N LEU A 29 5.46 -2.10 -1.90
CA LEU A 29 5.24 -1.80 -0.48
C LEU A 29 6.00 -0.54 -0.04
N SER A 30 7.26 -0.40 -0.45
CA SER A 30 8.08 0.77 -0.13
C SER A 30 7.55 2.05 -0.77
N SER A 31 7.05 1.99 -2.02
CA SER A 31 6.45 3.14 -2.70
C SER A 31 5.16 3.62 -2.00
N LEU A 32 4.43 2.69 -1.40
CA LEU A 32 3.23 2.97 -0.60
C LEU A 32 3.52 3.45 0.82
N GLY A 33 4.79 3.45 1.26
CA GLY A 33 5.20 3.96 2.56
C GLY A 33 5.61 2.91 3.59
N ALA A 34 5.73 1.63 3.21
CA ALA A 34 6.29 0.61 4.10
C ALA A 34 7.76 0.93 4.44
N ARG A 35 8.05 1.06 5.73
CA ARG A 35 9.39 1.38 6.22
C ARG A 35 10.18 0.11 6.52
N VAL A 36 10.60 -0.61 5.49
CA VAL A 36 11.35 -1.87 5.64
C VAL A 36 12.82 -1.67 5.26
N LEU A 37 13.05 -1.29 4.02
CA LEU A 37 14.36 -0.99 3.45
C LEU A 37 14.20 0.25 2.57
N HIS A 38 15.26 1.04 2.51
CA HIS A 38 15.28 2.16 1.57
C HIS A 38 15.41 1.62 0.14
N SER A 39 14.56 2.07 -0.77
CA SER A 39 14.53 1.61 -2.17
C SER A 39 15.90 1.63 -2.83
N ASP A 40 16.66 2.70 -2.61
CA ASP A 40 17.97 2.89 -3.24
C ASP A 40 19.02 1.88 -2.75
N SER A 41 18.88 1.40 -1.50
CA SER A 41 19.75 0.35 -0.95
C SER A 41 19.48 -1.03 -1.57
N VAL A 42 18.28 -1.24 -2.09
CA VAL A 42 17.87 -2.54 -2.66
C VAL A 42 18.22 -2.65 -4.14
N LEU A 43 18.28 -1.52 -4.88
CA LEU A 43 18.54 -1.51 -6.33
C LEU A 43 19.81 -2.25 -6.74
N PRO A 44 20.99 -2.07 -6.10
CA PRO A 44 22.22 -2.74 -6.52
C PRO A 44 22.17 -4.27 -6.38
N VAL A 45 21.50 -4.76 -5.32
CA VAL A 45 21.37 -6.20 -5.07
C VAL A 45 20.31 -6.85 -5.95
N CYS A 46 19.24 -6.11 -6.27
CA CYS A 46 18.23 -6.52 -7.25
C CYS A 46 18.86 -6.75 -8.64
N ALA A 47 19.69 -5.82 -9.09
CA ALA A 47 20.34 -5.90 -10.41
C ALA A 47 21.24 -7.14 -10.56
N LYS A 48 21.71 -7.68 -9.45
CA LYS A 48 22.57 -8.88 -9.40
C LYS A 48 21.84 -10.14 -8.93
N ASN A 49 20.54 -10.06 -8.70
CA ASN A 49 19.71 -11.16 -8.15
C ASN A 49 20.23 -11.73 -6.82
N ILE A 50 20.84 -10.89 -5.97
CA ILE A 50 21.38 -11.30 -4.68
C ILE A 50 20.26 -11.31 -3.64
N PRO A 51 19.90 -12.46 -3.04
CA PRO A 51 18.85 -12.50 -2.03
C PRO A 51 19.20 -11.65 -0.80
N ILE A 52 18.19 -10.99 -0.20
CA ILE A 52 18.35 -10.24 1.05
C ILE A 52 17.61 -10.99 2.16
N ASN A 53 18.27 -11.19 3.30
CA ASN A 53 17.62 -11.76 4.47
C ASN A 53 17.44 -10.71 5.55
N ILE A 54 16.21 -10.46 5.97
CA ILE A 54 15.85 -9.57 7.08
C ILE A 54 15.70 -10.41 8.34
N ARG A 55 16.60 -10.24 9.30
CA ARG A 55 16.64 -11.01 10.55
C ARG A 55 16.75 -10.09 11.77
N ASN A 56 16.35 -10.64 12.93
CA ASN A 56 16.60 -9.98 14.20
C ASN A 56 18.02 -10.33 14.69
N PHE A 57 18.83 -9.28 14.89
CA PHE A 57 20.19 -9.44 15.40
C PHE A 57 20.24 -10.13 16.78
N TYR A 58 19.29 -9.85 17.65
CA TYR A 58 19.22 -10.45 19.00
C TYR A 58 18.59 -11.85 19.04
N LYS A 59 18.01 -12.31 17.93
CA LYS A 59 17.37 -13.63 17.81
C LYS A 59 17.83 -14.31 16.52
N PRO A 60 19.13 -14.68 16.42
CA PRO A 60 19.71 -15.19 15.17
C PRO A 60 19.19 -16.58 14.78
N HIS A 61 18.55 -17.30 15.71
CA HIS A 61 17.90 -18.59 15.47
C HIS A 61 16.59 -18.49 14.68
N LEU A 62 15.99 -17.27 14.54
CA LEU A 62 14.80 -17.06 13.74
C LEU A 62 15.19 -16.89 12.26
N ASP A 63 14.44 -17.53 11.36
CA ASP A 63 14.73 -17.48 9.92
C ASP A 63 14.54 -16.09 9.29
N GLY A 64 13.67 -15.28 9.88
CA GLY A 64 13.38 -13.94 9.36
C GLY A 64 12.57 -13.95 8.07
N SER A 65 12.85 -13.01 7.19
CA SER A 65 12.18 -12.86 5.88
C SER A 65 13.19 -12.76 4.76
N MET A 66 13.01 -13.57 3.73
CA MET A 66 13.83 -13.55 2.51
C MET A 66 13.20 -12.64 1.45
N ILE A 67 14.03 -11.83 0.80
CA ILE A 67 13.65 -11.06 -0.38
C ILE A 67 14.44 -11.65 -1.56
N VAL A 68 13.72 -12.09 -2.58
CA VAL A 68 14.26 -12.84 -3.71
C VAL A 68 13.78 -12.26 -5.04
N PRO A 69 14.42 -12.60 -6.19
CA PRO A 69 13.98 -12.10 -7.48
C PRO A 69 12.52 -12.44 -7.81
N VAL A 70 12.11 -13.67 -7.54
CA VAL A 70 10.73 -14.14 -7.78
C VAL A 70 10.29 -14.93 -6.55
N SER A 71 9.21 -14.48 -5.92
CA SER A 71 8.61 -15.21 -4.79
C SER A 71 7.56 -16.19 -5.32
N ALA A 72 7.69 -17.45 -4.91
CA ALA A 72 6.71 -18.51 -5.17
C ALA A 72 5.61 -18.58 -4.10
N SER A 73 5.55 -17.63 -3.17
CA SER A 73 4.55 -17.62 -2.10
C SER A 73 3.14 -17.48 -2.68
N GLY A 74 2.25 -18.40 -2.29
CA GLY A 74 0.91 -18.55 -2.85
C GLY A 74 0.00 -17.32 -2.76
N ARG A 75 -1.28 -17.48 -3.06
CA ARG A 75 -2.34 -16.46 -3.22
C ARG A 75 -2.67 -15.66 -1.94
N ARG A 76 -1.66 -15.23 -1.16
CA ARG A 76 -1.87 -14.55 0.12
C ARG A 76 -1.44 -13.10 0.02
N ILE A 77 -2.03 -12.26 0.87
CA ILE A 77 -1.55 -10.90 1.07
C ILE A 77 -0.13 -10.97 1.64
N CYS A 78 0.80 -10.30 0.96
CA CYS A 78 2.21 -10.22 1.35
C CYS A 78 2.50 -9.00 2.21
N GLY A 79 1.65 -7.96 2.11
CA GLY A 79 1.81 -6.76 2.91
C GLY A 79 0.62 -5.82 2.78
N ILE A 80 0.28 -5.17 3.89
CA ILE A 80 -0.75 -4.14 3.97
C ILE A 80 -0.08 -2.87 4.48
N VAL A 81 -0.24 -1.80 3.73
CA VAL A 81 0.29 -0.48 4.07
C VAL A 81 -0.85 0.51 4.13
N SER A 82 -0.81 1.41 5.09
CA SER A 82 -1.77 2.49 5.18
C SER A 82 -1.07 3.83 5.39
N GLU A 83 -1.47 4.83 4.62
CA GLU A 83 -0.90 6.17 4.64
C GLU A 83 -2.00 7.23 4.67
N THR A 84 -1.79 8.31 5.41
CA THR A 84 -2.67 9.48 5.34
C THR A 84 -2.39 10.23 4.05
N VAL A 85 -3.42 10.51 3.28
CA VAL A 85 -3.33 11.11 1.95
C VAL A 85 -4.37 12.21 1.77
N TYR A 86 -4.20 12.99 0.70
CA TYR A 86 -5.18 13.98 0.26
C TYR A 86 -5.75 13.56 -1.09
N LYS A 87 -7.06 13.33 -1.11
CA LYS A 87 -7.83 13.10 -2.34
C LYS A 87 -8.31 14.43 -2.88
N TYR A 88 -8.04 14.68 -4.15
CA TYR A 88 -8.53 15.83 -4.90
C TYR A 88 -9.48 15.35 -6.00
N SER A 89 -10.66 15.92 -6.03
CA SER A 89 -11.64 15.70 -7.11
C SER A 89 -11.86 17.01 -7.83
N PHE A 90 -11.72 17.02 -9.14
CA PHE A 90 -11.84 18.24 -9.96
C PHE A 90 -12.34 17.93 -11.37
N SER A 91 -12.99 18.94 -11.96
CA SER A 91 -13.38 18.98 -13.37
C SER A 91 -12.59 20.10 -14.07
N GLY A 92 -11.88 19.79 -15.13
CA GLY A 92 -11.08 20.77 -15.89
C GLY A 92 -9.58 20.57 -15.80
N SER A 93 -8.82 21.61 -16.09
CA SER A 93 -7.35 21.58 -16.09
C SER A 93 -6.81 21.68 -14.66
N PHE A 94 -5.84 20.82 -14.36
CA PHE A 94 -5.19 20.76 -13.05
C PHE A 94 -3.68 20.79 -13.24
N TYR A 95 -3.04 21.68 -12.50
CA TYR A 95 -1.59 21.78 -12.49
C TYR A 95 -1.03 21.09 -11.26
N LEU A 96 -0.21 20.07 -11.49
CA LEU A 96 0.54 19.41 -10.43
C LEU A 96 1.86 20.15 -10.22
N PRO A 97 2.14 20.65 -9.01
CA PRO A 97 3.46 21.19 -8.72
C PRO A 97 4.55 20.16 -8.98
N PRO A 98 5.73 20.54 -9.48
CA PRO A 98 6.81 19.59 -9.82
C PRO A 98 7.28 18.70 -8.69
N LYS A 99 7.06 19.11 -7.43
CA LYS A 99 7.41 18.36 -6.21
C LYS A 99 6.24 17.61 -5.59
N ALA A 100 5.07 17.55 -6.26
CA ALA A 100 3.92 16.83 -5.72
C ALA A 100 4.18 15.32 -5.72
N SER A 101 4.09 14.69 -4.56
CA SER A 101 4.19 13.24 -4.45
C SER A 101 2.84 12.60 -4.76
N VAL A 102 2.60 12.33 -6.04
CA VAL A 102 1.38 11.70 -6.55
C VAL A 102 1.47 10.19 -6.34
N LEU A 103 0.47 9.63 -5.67
CA LEU A 103 0.35 8.19 -5.45
C LEU A 103 -0.58 7.52 -6.44
N PHE A 104 -1.63 8.26 -6.84
CA PHE A 104 -2.63 7.76 -7.78
C PHE A 104 -3.25 8.92 -8.56
N GLN A 105 -3.53 8.70 -9.83
CA GLN A 105 -4.25 9.63 -10.69
C GLN A 105 -5.17 8.85 -11.62
N SER A 106 -6.41 9.31 -11.73
CA SER A 106 -7.39 8.75 -12.66
C SER A 106 -8.19 9.85 -13.36
N VAL A 107 -8.53 9.57 -14.60
CA VAL A 107 -9.38 10.43 -15.43
C VAL A 107 -10.59 9.60 -15.86
N SER A 108 -11.78 10.10 -15.57
CA SER A 108 -13.03 9.45 -15.94
C SER A 108 -14.01 10.48 -16.54
N PRO A 109 -15.07 10.05 -17.21
CA PRO A 109 -16.13 10.96 -17.69
C PRO A 109 -16.79 11.77 -16.56
N LYS A 110 -16.73 11.25 -15.30
CA LYS A 110 -17.30 11.91 -14.11
C LYS A 110 -16.34 12.93 -13.47
N GLY A 111 -15.11 13.07 -13.97
CA GLY A 111 -14.09 13.97 -13.43
C GLY A 111 -12.74 13.29 -13.27
N ARG A 112 -11.83 14.02 -12.66
CA ARG A 112 -10.45 13.57 -12.39
C ARG A 112 -10.24 13.43 -10.90
N ILE A 113 -9.49 12.41 -10.52
CA ILE A 113 -9.10 12.15 -9.14
C ILE A 113 -7.57 12.15 -9.09
N CYS A 114 -7.03 12.85 -8.12
CA CYS A 114 -5.60 12.82 -7.80
C CYS A 114 -5.42 12.55 -6.30
N VAL A 115 -4.55 11.63 -5.96
CA VAL A 115 -4.21 11.30 -4.56
C VAL A 115 -2.75 11.60 -4.33
N THR A 116 -2.45 12.42 -3.32
CA THR A 116 -1.09 12.86 -2.99
C THR A 116 -0.77 12.62 -1.52
N LYS A 117 0.51 12.40 -1.19
CA LYS A 117 0.97 12.30 0.20
C LYS A 117 0.88 13.64 0.94
N GLN A 118 1.08 14.74 0.25
CA GLN A 118 1.12 16.07 0.82
C GLN A 118 -0.07 16.91 0.34
N ARG A 119 -0.53 17.81 1.19
CA ARG A 119 -1.53 18.78 0.79
C ARG A 119 -0.93 19.71 -0.27
N LEU A 120 -1.64 19.84 -1.39
CA LEU A 120 -1.23 20.76 -2.45
C LEU A 120 -1.51 22.20 -2.04
N PRO A 121 -0.65 23.17 -2.44
CA PRO A 121 -0.86 24.58 -2.16
C PRO A 121 -2.14 25.10 -2.80
N ALA A 122 -2.74 26.11 -2.19
CA ALA A 122 -3.87 26.83 -2.77
C ALA A 122 -3.47 27.39 -4.13
N GLY A 123 -4.33 27.25 -5.15
CA GLY A 123 -4.05 27.68 -6.51
C GLY A 123 -3.51 26.58 -7.46
N SER A 124 -3.33 25.35 -6.98
CA SER A 124 -2.93 24.22 -7.83
C SER A 124 -3.99 23.80 -8.85
N ALA A 125 -5.20 24.35 -8.79
CA ALA A 125 -6.26 24.12 -9.76
C ALA A 125 -6.89 25.45 -10.19
N SER A 126 -7.12 25.59 -11.50
CA SER A 126 -7.81 26.74 -12.09
C SER A 126 -9.35 26.72 -11.89
N CYS A 127 -9.88 25.61 -11.42
CA CYS A 127 -11.31 25.44 -11.06
C CYS A 127 -11.39 24.93 -9.62
N GLY A 128 -12.52 25.20 -8.94
CA GLY A 128 -12.76 24.71 -7.59
C GLY A 128 -12.51 23.22 -7.47
N PHE A 129 -11.62 22.84 -6.58
CA PHE A 129 -11.36 21.45 -6.23
C PHE A 129 -11.80 21.17 -4.80
N LYS A 130 -12.32 19.98 -4.58
CA LYS A 130 -12.60 19.49 -3.22
C LYS A 130 -11.39 18.68 -2.78
N ALA A 131 -10.75 19.12 -1.71
CA ALA A 131 -9.67 18.39 -1.06
C ALA A 131 -10.22 17.67 0.17
N GLU A 132 -10.04 16.38 0.24
CA GLU A 132 -10.46 15.55 1.36
C GLU A 132 -9.24 14.81 1.91
N GLN A 133 -9.06 14.84 3.24
CA GLN A 133 -8.08 13.98 3.89
C GLN A 133 -8.68 12.58 4.04
N LYS A 134 -7.99 11.60 3.52
CA LYS A 134 -8.39 10.19 3.51
C LYS A 134 -7.23 9.31 3.96
N CYS A 135 -7.51 8.05 4.17
CA CYS A 135 -6.50 7.02 4.33
C CYS A 135 -6.40 6.19 3.06
N LEU A 136 -5.22 6.12 2.45
CA LEU A 136 -4.91 5.16 1.40
C LEU A 136 -4.51 3.85 2.08
N VAL A 137 -5.16 2.76 1.70
CA VAL A 137 -4.77 1.42 2.11
C VAL A 137 -4.36 0.65 0.86
N GLY A 138 -3.15 0.13 0.88
CA GLY A 138 -2.59 -0.72 -0.16
C GLY A 138 -2.39 -2.14 0.35
N ALA A 139 -2.96 -3.13 -0.33
CA ALA A 139 -2.69 -4.54 -0.07
C ALA A 139 -1.92 -5.13 -1.25
N VAL A 140 -0.73 -5.66 -0.98
CA VAL A 140 0.12 -6.34 -1.96
C VAL A 140 -0.02 -7.84 -1.77
N PHE A 141 -0.24 -8.56 -2.86
CA PHE A 141 -0.49 -10.00 -2.84
C PHE A 141 0.13 -10.67 -4.07
N HIS A 142 0.07 -11.99 -4.09
CA HIS A 142 0.57 -12.76 -5.23
C HIS A 142 -0.60 -13.34 -6.02
N GLN A 143 -0.82 -12.85 -7.26
CA GLN A 143 -1.76 -13.37 -8.27
C GLN A 143 -3.15 -13.79 -7.73
N CYS A 144 -3.87 -12.88 -7.10
CA CYS A 144 -5.22 -13.12 -6.58
C CYS A 144 -6.24 -12.34 -7.41
N ALA A 145 -7.03 -13.03 -8.23
CA ALA A 145 -8.02 -12.40 -9.11
C ALA A 145 -9.27 -11.90 -8.35
N ASP A 146 -9.56 -12.47 -7.19
CA ASP A 146 -10.75 -12.19 -6.38
C ASP A 146 -10.47 -11.29 -5.15
N MET A 147 -9.29 -10.63 -5.13
CA MET A 147 -8.89 -9.82 -3.99
C MET A 147 -9.81 -8.63 -3.75
N ALA A 148 -10.28 -7.97 -4.81
CA ALA A 148 -11.22 -6.86 -4.69
C ALA A 148 -12.54 -7.30 -4.05
N GLU A 149 -13.07 -8.46 -4.42
CA GLU A 149 -14.30 -8.99 -3.84
C GLU A 149 -14.12 -9.36 -2.37
N LYS A 150 -13.03 -10.06 -2.04
CA LYS A 150 -12.71 -10.43 -0.65
C LYS A 150 -12.54 -9.21 0.24
N ALA A 151 -11.78 -8.22 -0.22
CA ALA A 151 -11.59 -6.97 0.49
C ALA A 151 -12.90 -6.20 0.66
N SER A 152 -13.71 -6.10 -0.39
CA SER A 152 -15.03 -5.47 -0.33
C SER A 152 -15.94 -6.13 0.69
N ARG A 153 -15.98 -7.46 0.72
CA ARG A 153 -16.76 -8.21 1.69
C ARG A 153 -16.28 -7.96 3.13
N ALA A 154 -14.97 -8.04 3.37
CA ALA A 154 -14.39 -7.83 4.69
C ALA A 154 -14.63 -6.42 5.23
N LEU A 155 -14.48 -5.39 4.39
CA LEU A 155 -14.73 -4.00 4.76
C LEU A 155 -16.22 -3.73 5.00
N SER A 156 -17.10 -4.25 4.14
CA SER A 156 -18.56 -4.11 4.28
C SER A 156 -19.08 -4.78 5.55
N GLN A 157 -18.53 -5.93 5.96
CA GLN A 157 -18.89 -6.61 7.21
C GLN A 157 -18.56 -5.77 8.46
N LYS A 158 -17.57 -4.91 8.36
CA LYS A 158 -17.16 -3.96 9.41
C LYS A 158 -17.84 -2.59 9.29
N ASN A 159 -18.77 -2.40 8.33
CA ASN A 159 -19.40 -1.13 8.00
C ASN A 159 -18.40 -0.01 7.65
N ILE A 160 -17.25 -0.35 7.08
CA ILE A 160 -16.22 0.59 6.66
C ILE A 160 -16.54 1.10 5.26
N GLY A 161 -16.66 2.42 5.10
CA GLY A 161 -16.77 3.08 3.79
C GLY A 161 -15.45 3.03 3.03
N TYR A 162 -15.48 2.61 1.77
CA TYR A 162 -14.28 2.51 0.95
C TYR A 162 -14.54 2.87 -0.51
N GLU A 163 -13.48 3.25 -1.21
CA GLU A 163 -13.46 3.48 -2.65
C GLU A 163 -12.24 2.77 -3.24
N ILE A 164 -12.46 1.81 -4.14
CA ILE A 164 -11.37 1.13 -4.83
C ILE A 164 -10.83 2.04 -5.92
N LEU A 165 -9.54 2.39 -5.80
CA LEU A 165 -8.83 3.20 -6.80
C LEU A 165 -8.25 2.34 -7.92
N SER A 166 -7.67 1.21 -7.57
CA SER A 166 -7.06 0.26 -8.49
C SER A 166 -7.05 -1.13 -7.89
N CYS A 167 -7.24 -2.13 -8.73
CA CYS A 167 -7.01 -3.51 -8.39
C CYS A 167 -6.45 -4.23 -9.61
N ASP A 168 -5.26 -4.79 -9.46
CA ASP A 168 -4.64 -5.66 -10.46
C ASP A 168 -4.33 -7.04 -9.86
N ARG A 169 -3.42 -7.81 -10.48
CA ARG A 169 -3.06 -9.16 -10.02
C ARG A 169 -2.20 -9.18 -8.76
N THR A 170 -1.63 -8.05 -8.37
CA THR A 170 -0.61 -7.96 -7.32
C THR A 170 -0.89 -6.89 -6.29
N LEU A 171 -1.72 -5.91 -6.62
CA LEU A 171 -1.97 -4.73 -5.81
C LEU A 171 -3.45 -4.36 -5.80
N LEU A 172 -3.98 -4.14 -4.61
CA LEU A 172 -5.25 -3.45 -4.37
C LEU A 172 -4.95 -2.10 -3.69
N LEU A 173 -5.44 -1.03 -4.29
CA LEU A 173 -5.43 0.31 -3.69
C LEU A 173 -6.87 0.75 -3.40
N LEU A 174 -7.13 1.15 -2.18
CA LEU A 174 -8.42 1.71 -1.78
C LEU A 174 -8.25 2.93 -0.87
N LEU A 175 -9.27 3.77 -0.85
CA LEU A 175 -9.39 4.88 0.09
C LEU A 175 -10.48 4.57 1.11
N THR A 176 -10.21 4.94 2.36
CA THR A 176 -11.19 4.94 3.44
C THR A 176 -11.16 6.28 4.16
N ASP A 177 -12.09 6.49 5.08
CA ASP A 177 -11.99 7.62 6.00
C ASP A 177 -10.81 7.44 6.96
N SER A 178 -10.21 8.55 7.39
CA SER A 178 -9.05 8.52 8.27
C SER A 178 -9.36 7.89 9.63
N SER A 179 -10.61 7.98 10.09
CA SER A 179 -11.11 7.33 11.31
C SER A 179 -11.06 5.81 11.24
N ASP A 180 -11.29 5.26 10.04
CA ASP A 180 -11.45 3.82 9.81
C ASP A 180 -10.12 3.12 9.48
N ARG A 181 -9.01 3.87 9.47
CA ARG A 181 -7.68 3.39 9.09
C ARG A 181 -7.30 2.07 9.76
N VAL A 182 -7.40 2.01 11.07
CA VAL A 182 -6.97 0.84 11.87
C VAL A 182 -7.87 -0.36 11.58
N GLU A 183 -9.18 -0.15 11.57
CA GLU A 183 -10.14 -1.22 11.31
C GLU A 183 -10.08 -1.72 9.88
N ALA A 184 -9.80 -0.86 8.90
CA ALA A 184 -9.58 -1.27 7.52
C ALA A 184 -8.33 -2.15 7.37
N VAL A 185 -7.21 -1.78 8.03
CA VAL A 185 -5.99 -2.60 8.04
C VAL A 185 -6.26 -3.96 8.71
N ARG A 186 -7.00 -3.99 9.83
CA ARG A 186 -7.37 -5.24 10.52
C ARG A 186 -8.25 -6.13 9.65
N ALA A 187 -9.30 -5.56 9.03
CA ALA A 187 -10.19 -6.30 8.14
C ALA A 187 -9.45 -6.97 6.98
N LEU A 188 -8.46 -6.28 6.39
CA LEU A 188 -7.63 -6.85 5.34
C LEU A 188 -6.60 -7.85 5.89
N ASN A 189 -6.09 -7.65 7.11
CA ASN A 189 -5.18 -8.60 7.74
C ASN A 189 -5.85 -9.94 8.03
N ASP A 190 -7.15 -9.96 8.29
CA ASP A 190 -7.91 -11.19 8.48
C ASP A 190 -8.01 -12.05 7.19
N LEU A 191 -7.62 -11.49 6.03
CA LEU A 191 -7.53 -12.18 4.74
C LEU A 191 -6.13 -12.76 4.45
N VAL A 192 -5.16 -12.52 5.33
CA VAL A 192 -3.72 -12.87 5.16
C VAL A 192 -3.44 -14.36 5.28
#